data_36b021c2d3919cbb03b6b58e90f212f2
#
_entry.id   36b021c2d3919cbb03b6b58e90f212f2
#
_cell.length_a   1.000
_cell.length_b   1.000
_cell.length_c   1.000
_cell.angle_alpha   90.00
_cell.angle_beta   90.00
_cell.angle_gamma   90.00
#
_symmetry.space_group_name_H-M   'P 1'
#
loop_
_entity.id
_entity.type
_entity.pdbx_description
1 polymer ?
#
loop_
_entity_poly.entity_id
_entity_poly.type
_entity_poly.pdbx_seq_one_letter_code
_entity_poly.pdbx_strand_id
1 'polypeptide(L)'
;MPETESRLIKRRKFKNRSRWFVFIIAAVTVLFAVYPTLGGQVVSNGTEMRYTLLRIESICEGWSNGYFPVRVNPIFFDNYGYGASLTSPDLFLWFPAFLRRLGMGLTDAYNIFICFCTVFCWCASYKAGKDITRSRYGGMVSAVIVVLSQYYANTLFYRASYEDYLSFIFIPVAVLGLYDIFYREYKKPWIYFFGMLGLFCSSVRLFAMMFILSLVLFCIYAPVFRKRPRFILVLLVSFVLIAALTCAFWLPYIEQSKYIDLTERTEINWTNSSVGINRLIANTQAVSDGSVMTASFGSVLILLTLLRFFVRKKDDAGKLLPLADRLMFLGYVCLFLSSSLFPIKFWWVLKFIGYPARFYIFAVIFFAISVAIVMHIGLKGRKMRSIALYSIIAVSILVAFAEADARNISYISFSNGYFKNDPNRTYQISSTSIIPANTEYDDFYKGNSVFFDDGSERYITARDGTSIEFDVDGEEKYADLPLLYYYGYTAEILDGEGRLTPVRIDGEGENNVCRVYLSKVGKGTVRVWYKPTSMQNLSLVVTAGSLVACAGVFGIYYSRKKQKGFNDGNAI
;
A
#
# COMPACT_ATOMS: atom_id res chain seq x y z
N MET A 1 -45.46 15.84 -30.22
CA MET A 1 -44.37 14.85 -30.21
C MET A 1 -42.96 15.41 -30.51
N PRO A 2 -42.72 16.45 -31.39
CA PRO A 2 -41.35 16.93 -31.67
C PRO A 2 -40.62 17.61 -30.48
N GLU A 3 -41.35 18.24 -29.57
CA GLU A 3 -40.73 18.99 -28.45
C GLU A 3 -40.10 18.11 -27.37
N THR A 4 -40.66 16.93 -27.13
CA THR A 4 -40.13 15.95 -26.18
C THR A 4 -38.84 15.31 -26.68
N GLU A 5 -38.72 15.03 -27.95
CA GLU A 5 -37.54 14.44 -28.57
C GLU A 5 -36.36 15.43 -28.59
N SER A 6 -36.65 16.71 -28.96
CA SER A 6 -35.66 17.81 -28.89
C SER A 6 -35.14 18.04 -27.47
N ARG A 7 -35.99 17.96 -26.45
CA ARG A 7 -35.57 18.06 -25.02
C ARG A 7 -34.74 16.87 -24.59
N LEU A 8 -35.03 15.66 -25.05
CA LEU A 8 -34.24 14.45 -24.76
C LEU A 8 -32.86 14.50 -25.43
N ILE A 9 -32.77 14.95 -26.67
CA ILE A 9 -31.50 15.14 -27.39
C ILE A 9 -30.65 16.21 -26.71
N LYS A 10 -31.23 17.36 -26.34
CA LYS A 10 -30.52 18.40 -25.57
C LYS A 10 -30.03 17.88 -24.19
N ARG A 11 -30.83 17.09 -23.48
CA ARG A 11 -30.43 16.46 -22.22
C ARG A 11 -29.29 15.45 -22.42
N ARG A 12 -29.32 14.62 -23.48
CA ARG A 12 -28.23 13.69 -23.82
C ARG A 12 -26.94 14.43 -24.18
N LYS A 13 -26.99 15.46 -25.04
CA LYS A 13 -25.82 16.29 -25.37
C LYS A 13 -25.23 16.97 -24.15
N PHE A 14 -26.04 17.52 -23.25
CA PHE A 14 -25.59 18.15 -22.01
C PHE A 14 -24.97 17.15 -21.06
N LYS A 15 -25.55 15.95 -20.93
CA LYS A 15 -25.01 14.86 -20.08
C LYS A 15 -23.67 14.35 -20.60
N ASN A 16 -23.49 14.26 -21.91
CA ASN A 16 -22.23 13.86 -22.55
C ASN A 16 -21.16 14.93 -22.37
N ARG A 17 -21.45 16.20 -22.65
CA ARG A 17 -20.51 17.32 -22.44
C ARG A 17 -20.00 17.41 -21.01
N SER A 18 -20.87 17.13 -20.03
CA SER A 18 -20.48 17.11 -18.62
C SER A 18 -19.62 15.88 -18.24
N ARG A 19 -19.71 14.76 -18.98
CA ARG A 19 -18.83 13.60 -18.80
C ARG A 19 -17.44 13.85 -19.36
N TRP A 20 -17.38 14.40 -20.57
CA TRP A 20 -16.12 14.80 -21.20
C TRP A 20 -15.35 15.82 -20.35
N PHE A 21 -16.04 16.77 -19.74
CA PHE A 21 -15.42 17.73 -18.85
C PHE A 21 -14.75 17.04 -17.64
N VAL A 22 -15.43 16.08 -17.00
CA VAL A 22 -14.84 15.28 -15.90
C VAL A 22 -13.61 14.51 -16.38
N PHE A 23 -13.69 13.92 -17.57
CA PHE A 23 -12.58 13.16 -18.16
C PHE A 23 -11.36 14.05 -18.44
N ILE A 24 -11.56 15.23 -19.01
CA ILE A 24 -10.49 16.19 -19.30
C ILE A 24 -9.79 16.62 -17.98
N ILE A 25 -10.57 16.97 -16.95
CA ILE A 25 -10.01 17.34 -15.65
C ILE A 25 -9.23 16.16 -15.05
N ALA A 26 -9.74 14.93 -15.14
CA ALA A 26 -9.03 13.74 -14.68
C ALA A 26 -7.70 13.56 -15.43
N ALA A 27 -7.74 13.60 -16.77
CA ALA A 27 -6.55 13.43 -17.59
C ALA A 27 -5.48 14.49 -17.27
N VAL A 28 -5.87 15.77 -17.22
CA VAL A 28 -4.94 16.87 -16.91
C VAL A 28 -4.33 16.68 -15.53
N THR A 29 -5.15 16.46 -14.50
CA THR A 29 -4.63 16.36 -13.12
C THR A 29 -3.79 15.11 -12.88
N VAL A 30 -4.14 13.97 -13.48
CA VAL A 30 -3.35 12.74 -13.42
C VAL A 30 -2.01 12.93 -14.15
N LEU A 31 -2.01 13.48 -15.38
CA LEU A 31 -0.77 13.74 -16.12
C LEU A 31 0.18 14.65 -15.36
N PHE A 32 -0.33 15.71 -14.72
CA PHE A 32 0.51 16.56 -13.88
C PHE A 32 1.02 15.84 -12.63
N ALA A 33 0.19 15.02 -11.98
CA ALA A 33 0.60 14.28 -10.79
C ALA A 33 1.69 13.24 -11.07
N VAL A 34 1.68 12.62 -12.28
CA VAL A 34 2.68 11.62 -12.67
C VAL A 34 3.76 12.17 -13.60
N TYR A 35 3.79 13.48 -13.84
CA TYR A 35 4.74 14.12 -14.75
C TYR A 35 6.19 13.64 -14.60
N PRO A 36 6.75 13.47 -13.37
CA PRO A 36 8.11 12.99 -13.19
C PRO A 36 8.38 11.59 -13.77
N THR A 37 7.35 10.78 -14.01
CA THR A 37 7.49 9.41 -14.55
C THR A 37 7.39 9.33 -16.08
N LEU A 38 6.98 10.42 -16.75
CA LEU A 38 6.70 10.39 -18.19
C LEU A 38 7.97 10.31 -19.07
N GLY A 39 9.15 10.60 -18.51
CA GLY A 39 10.43 10.53 -19.19
C GLY A 39 11.09 9.15 -19.23
N GLY A 40 10.42 8.08 -18.79
CA GLY A 40 11.02 6.74 -18.70
C GLY A 40 12.10 6.63 -17.61
N GLN A 41 12.09 7.54 -16.65
CA GLN A 41 13.00 7.61 -15.52
C GLN A 41 12.19 7.65 -14.22
N VAL A 42 12.86 7.43 -13.09
CA VAL A 42 12.27 7.60 -11.75
C VAL A 42 13.04 8.68 -10.99
N VAL A 43 12.38 9.30 -10.01
CA VAL A 43 13.03 10.28 -9.14
C VAL A 43 14.03 9.56 -8.25
N SER A 44 15.32 9.89 -8.36
CA SER A 44 16.41 9.19 -7.67
C SER A 44 16.40 9.33 -6.14
N ASN A 45 15.76 10.38 -5.64
CA ASN A 45 15.74 10.73 -4.21
C ASN A 45 14.66 9.94 -3.39
N GLY A 46 13.96 9.01 -4.02
CA GLY A 46 12.93 8.20 -3.35
C GLY A 46 13.54 7.22 -2.34
N THR A 47 13.27 7.41 -1.05
CA THR A 47 13.89 6.61 0.03
C THR A 47 13.51 5.14 0.00
N GLU A 48 12.26 4.81 -0.35
CA GLU A 48 11.77 3.43 -0.44
C GLU A 48 11.60 2.93 -1.89
N MET A 49 11.97 3.76 -2.88
CA MET A 49 11.84 3.40 -4.29
C MET A 49 12.68 2.18 -4.66
N ARG A 50 13.97 2.19 -4.31
CA ARG A 50 14.89 1.08 -4.62
C ARG A 50 14.43 -0.22 -3.98
N TYR A 51 13.98 -0.17 -2.74
CA TYR A 51 13.37 -1.32 -2.06
C TYR A 51 12.14 -1.86 -2.82
N THR A 52 11.26 -0.97 -3.29
CA THR A 52 10.07 -1.37 -4.07
C THR A 52 10.47 -2.00 -5.42
N LEU A 53 11.44 -1.41 -6.12
CA LEU A 53 11.95 -1.95 -7.38
C LEU A 53 12.60 -3.32 -7.19
N LEU A 54 13.41 -3.48 -6.14
CA LEU A 54 14.02 -4.75 -5.78
C LEU A 54 12.98 -5.83 -5.46
N ARG A 55 11.89 -5.49 -4.76
CA ARG A 55 10.77 -6.41 -4.54
C ARG A 55 10.11 -6.83 -5.85
N ILE A 56 9.84 -5.90 -6.76
CA ILE A 56 9.25 -6.21 -8.08
C ILE A 56 10.14 -7.18 -8.85
N GLU A 57 11.44 -6.88 -8.93
CA GLU A 57 12.40 -7.73 -9.64
C GLU A 57 12.52 -9.11 -8.97
N SER A 58 12.55 -9.15 -7.64
CA SER A 58 12.65 -10.39 -6.87
C SER A 58 11.41 -11.28 -7.00
N ILE A 59 10.21 -10.69 -7.08
CA ILE A 59 8.98 -11.44 -7.37
C ILE A 59 9.02 -12.00 -8.80
N CYS A 60 9.46 -11.20 -9.77
CA CYS A 60 9.62 -11.63 -11.15
C CYS A 60 10.62 -12.81 -11.28
N GLU A 61 11.76 -12.73 -10.59
CA GLU A 61 12.77 -13.79 -10.53
C GLU A 61 12.20 -15.06 -9.88
N GLY A 62 11.52 -14.91 -8.73
CA GLY A 62 10.89 -16.06 -8.08
C GLY A 62 9.87 -16.77 -8.97
N TRP A 63 9.08 -16.03 -9.75
CA TRP A 63 8.17 -16.65 -10.74
C TRP A 63 8.92 -17.32 -11.90
N SER A 64 10.09 -16.80 -12.29
CA SER A 64 10.93 -17.41 -13.31
C SER A 64 11.45 -18.77 -12.86
N ASN A 65 11.71 -18.91 -11.55
CA ASN A 65 12.18 -20.13 -10.90
C ASN A 65 11.03 -21.03 -10.42
N GLY A 66 9.79 -20.76 -10.87
CA GLY A 66 8.63 -21.61 -10.56
C GLY A 66 8.00 -21.41 -9.18
N TYR A 67 8.45 -20.43 -8.38
CA TYR A 67 7.87 -20.17 -7.04
C TYR A 67 6.62 -19.32 -7.15
N PHE A 68 5.47 -19.84 -6.69
CA PHE A 68 4.22 -19.09 -6.60
C PHE A 68 3.38 -19.54 -5.40
N PRO A 69 2.96 -18.63 -4.51
CA PRO A 69 3.49 -17.27 -4.37
C PRO A 69 4.95 -17.26 -3.92
N VAL A 70 5.68 -16.20 -4.26
CA VAL A 70 7.05 -16.01 -3.77
C VAL A 70 6.97 -15.69 -2.28
N ARG A 71 7.60 -16.51 -1.43
CA ARG A 71 7.62 -16.34 0.03
C ARG A 71 8.91 -15.66 0.48
N VAL A 72 10.03 -16.18 0.02
CA VAL A 72 11.34 -15.59 0.23
C VAL A 72 11.80 -14.97 -1.09
N ASN A 73 12.11 -13.70 -1.04
CA ASN A 73 12.52 -12.90 -2.21
C ASN A 73 14.00 -13.14 -2.50
N PRO A 74 14.41 -13.76 -3.63
CA PRO A 74 15.75 -14.35 -3.79
C PRO A 74 16.88 -13.34 -3.96
N ILE A 75 16.65 -12.17 -4.58
CA ILE A 75 17.73 -11.24 -4.99
C ILE A 75 18.31 -10.41 -3.83
N PHE A 76 17.63 -10.37 -2.68
CA PHE A 76 18.05 -9.54 -1.56
C PHE A 76 19.37 -10.01 -0.95
N PHE A 77 20.18 -9.06 -0.49
CA PHE A 77 21.41 -9.29 0.29
C PHE A 77 22.39 -10.21 -0.42
N ASP A 78 22.76 -9.91 -1.65
CA ASP A 78 23.67 -10.73 -2.44
C ASP A 78 23.19 -12.19 -2.59
N ASN A 79 21.87 -12.35 -2.82
CA ASN A 79 21.16 -13.61 -2.94
C ASN A 79 20.98 -14.44 -1.64
N TYR A 80 21.27 -13.90 -0.46
CA TYR A 80 20.88 -14.56 0.79
C TYR A 80 19.35 -14.73 0.92
N GLY A 81 18.59 -13.87 0.21
CA GLY A 81 17.14 -13.89 0.24
C GLY A 81 16.54 -13.15 1.44
N TYR A 82 15.33 -12.66 1.26
CA TYR A 82 14.59 -11.94 2.32
C TYR A 82 13.11 -12.28 2.28
N GLY A 83 12.53 -12.57 3.44
CA GLY A 83 11.10 -12.89 3.60
C GLY A 83 10.17 -11.67 3.52
N ALA A 84 10.43 -10.72 2.62
CA ALA A 84 9.59 -9.53 2.46
C ALA A 84 8.13 -9.88 2.18
N SER A 85 7.88 -10.91 1.38
CA SER A 85 6.53 -11.40 1.05
C SER A 85 5.89 -12.26 2.15
N LEU A 86 6.65 -12.63 3.20
CA LEU A 86 6.14 -13.24 4.42
C LEU A 86 5.69 -12.19 5.45
N THR A 87 6.31 -11.01 5.43
CA THR A 87 6.12 -9.96 6.44
C THR A 87 5.25 -8.80 5.99
N SER A 88 5.10 -8.58 4.68
CA SER A 88 4.30 -7.50 4.10
C SER A 88 3.49 -7.99 2.90
N PRO A 89 2.21 -7.58 2.76
CA PRO A 89 1.42 -7.90 1.58
C PRO A 89 2.08 -7.37 0.30
N ASP A 90 2.12 -8.19 -0.74
CA ASP A 90 2.74 -7.88 -2.02
C ASP A 90 1.79 -7.98 -3.23
N LEU A 91 0.50 -8.26 -2.98
CA LEU A 91 -0.51 -8.49 -4.00
C LEU A 91 -0.49 -7.45 -5.13
N PHE A 92 -0.36 -6.18 -4.78
CA PHE A 92 -0.36 -5.10 -5.79
C PHE A 92 0.96 -5.02 -6.56
N LEU A 93 2.08 -5.49 -5.99
CA LEU A 93 3.36 -5.58 -6.69
C LEU A 93 3.40 -6.69 -7.73
N TRP A 94 2.46 -7.64 -7.69
CA TRP A 94 2.32 -8.65 -8.74
C TRP A 94 2.01 -8.03 -10.11
N PHE A 95 1.33 -6.89 -10.14
CA PHE A 95 1.03 -6.21 -11.40
C PHE A 95 2.31 -5.71 -12.11
N PRO A 96 3.17 -4.88 -11.53
CA PRO A 96 4.43 -4.50 -12.17
C PRO A 96 5.40 -5.68 -12.37
N ALA A 97 5.42 -6.68 -11.47
CA ALA A 97 6.20 -7.91 -11.66
C ALA A 97 5.73 -8.71 -12.89
N PHE A 98 4.43 -8.76 -13.14
CA PHE A 98 3.87 -9.37 -14.35
C PHE A 98 4.28 -8.62 -15.62
N LEU A 99 4.26 -7.28 -15.61
CA LEU A 99 4.76 -6.47 -16.73
C LEU A 99 6.25 -6.75 -16.99
N ARG A 100 7.03 -6.87 -15.91
CA ARG A 100 8.44 -7.31 -15.99
C ARG A 100 8.58 -8.67 -16.66
N ARG A 101 7.75 -9.63 -16.27
CA ARG A 101 7.73 -10.99 -16.84
C ARG A 101 7.40 -11.00 -18.34
N LEU A 102 6.63 -10.02 -18.82
CA LEU A 102 6.35 -9.82 -20.23
C LEU A 102 7.50 -9.15 -21.01
N GLY A 103 8.64 -8.89 -20.37
CA GLY A 103 9.83 -8.29 -21.00
C GLY A 103 9.93 -6.75 -20.90
N MET A 104 9.02 -6.10 -20.17
CA MET A 104 9.10 -4.64 -19.97
C MET A 104 10.29 -4.27 -19.08
N GLY A 105 10.89 -3.10 -19.29
CA GLY A 105 11.94 -2.55 -18.43
C GLY A 105 11.44 -2.36 -16.98
N LEU A 106 12.32 -2.53 -15.99
CA LEU A 106 11.94 -2.40 -14.57
C LEU A 106 11.41 -1.01 -14.24
N THR A 107 12.09 0.03 -14.70
CA THR A 107 11.69 1.42 -14.54
C THR A 107 10.32 1.70 -15.18
N ASP A 108 10.09 1.18 -16.39
CA ASP A 108 8.82 1.39 -17.11
C ASP A 108 7.66 0.68 -16.43
N ALA A 109 7.87 -0.57 -15.98
CA ALA A 109 6.86 -1.33 -15.25
C ALA A 109 6.45 -0.61 -13.94
N TYR A 110 7.42 -0.03 -13.23
CA TYR A 110 7.17 0.76 -12.03
C TYR A 110 6.44 2.07 -12.34
N ASN A 111 6.83 2.80 -13.38
CA ASN A 111 6.19 4.05 -13.79
C ASN A 111 4.73 3.82 -14.22
N ILE A 112 4.45 2.74 -14.97
CA ILE A 112 3.08 2.33 -15.31
C ILE A 112 2.28 2.03 -14.04
N PHE A 113 2.89 1.37 -13.05
CA PHE A 113 2.24 1.09 -11.78
C PHE A 113 1.88 2.38 -11.02
N ILE A 114 2.77 3.37 -10.94
CA ILE A 114 2.47 4.69 -10.37
C ILE A 114 1.31 5.38 -11.11
N CYS A 115 1.34 5.38 -12.44
CA CYS A 115 0.25 5.95 -13.24
C CYS A 115 -1.09 5.27 -12.95
N PHE A 116 -1.09 3.95 -12.90
CA PHE A 116 -2.27 3.15 -12.57
C PHE A 116 -2.81 3.50 -11.18
N CYS A 117 -1.95 3.53 -10.16
CA CYS A 117 -2.33 3.90 -8.79
C CYS A 117 -2.93 5.31 -8.73
N THR A 118 -2.35 6.28 -9.46
CA THR A 118 -2.82 7.66 -9.49
C THR A 118 -4.20 7.77 -10.14
N VAL A 119 -4.45 7.06 -11.24
CA VAL A 119 -5.78 6.98 -11.89
C VAL A 119 -6.82 6.41 -10.92
N PHE A 120 -6.50 5.31 -10.23
CA PHE A 120 -7.43 4.71 -9.25
C PHE A 120 -7.66 5.61 -8.03
N CYS A 121 -6.62 6.29 -7.54
CA CYS A 121 -6.73 7.28 -6.47
C CYS A 121 -7.68 8.42 -6.88
N TRP A 122 -7.53 8.95 -8.11
CA TRP A 122 -8.43 9.95 -8.65
C TRP A 122 -9.88 9.45 -8.71
N CYS A 123 -10.10 8.26 -9.26
CA CYS A 123 -11.42 7.63 -9.37
C CYS A 123 -12.09 7.40 -8.01
N ALA A 124 -11.34 6.88 -7.03
CA ALA A 124 -11.82 6.62 -5.68
C ALA A 124 -12.21 7.92 -4.96
N SER A 125 -11.35 8.93 -5.00
CA SER A 125 -11.60 10.25 -4.41
C SER A 125 -12.75 10.98 -5.10
N TYR A 126 -12.83 10.91 -6.42
CA TYR A 126 -13.98 11.42 -7.19
C TYR A 126 -15.29 10.75 -6.79
N LYS A 127 -15.28 9.43 -6.66
CA LYS A 127 -16.45 8.65 -6.27
C LYS A 127 -16.90 9.01 -4.87
N ALA A 128 -15.97 9.11 -3.91
CA ALA A 128 -16.26 9.49 -2.54
C ALA A 128 -16.85 10.91 -2.47
N GLY A 129 -16.18 11.91 -3.03
CA GLY A 129 -16.66 13.29 -3.06
C GLY A 129 -18.00 13.44 -3.78
N LYS A 130 -18.19 12.78 -4.93
CA LYS A 130 -19.44 12.81 -5.70
C LYS A 130 -20.61 12.18 -4.94
N ASP A 131 -20.42 11.02 -4.33
CA ASP A 131 -21.51 10.30 -3.67
C ASP A 131 -21.90 10.97 -2.34
N ILE A 132 -20.95 11.59 -1.63
CA ILE A 132 -21.21 12.37 -0.41
C ILE A 132 -21.93 13.67 -0.73
N THR A 133 -21.43 14.46 -1.68
CA THR A 133 -22.02 15.75 -2.08
C THR A 133 -23.19 15.62 -3.03
N ARG A 134 -23.44 14.45 -3.61
CA ARG A 134 -24.38 14.19 -4.70
C ARG A 134 -24.13 15.08 -5.94
N SER A 135 -22.88 15.51 -6.14
CA SER A 135 -22.47 16.45 -7.18
C SER A 135 -21.20 16.00 -7.88
N ARG A 136 -21.19 16.07 -9.23
CA ARG A 136 -19.97 15.86 -10.01
C ARG A 136 -18.88 16.87 -9.68
N TYR A 137 -19.29 18.11 -9.37
CA TYR A 137 -18.37 19.17 -8.95
C TYR A 137 -17.65 18.81 -7.65
N GLY A 138 -18.39 18.38 -6.62
CA GLY A 138 -17.77 17.92 -5.37
C GLY A 138 -16.85 16.72 -5.58
N GLY A 139 -17.19 15.81 -6.50
CA GLY A 139 -16.29 14.72 -6.89
C GLY A 139 -14.98 15.22 -7.51
N MET A 140 -15.05 16.15 -8.47
CA MET A 140 -13.86 16.74 -9.10
C MET A 140 -12.98 17.47 -8.10
N VAL A 141 -13.56 18.31 -7.24
CA VAL A 141 -12.82 19.04 -6.20
C VAL A 141 -12.09 18.06 -5.27
N SER A 142 -12.78 17.03 -4.76
CA SER A 142 -12.16 16.03 -3.90
C SER A 142 -10.99 15.31 -4.58
N ALA A 143 -11.17 14.84 -5.83
CA ALA A 143 -10.14 14.13 -6.57
C ALA A 143 -8.93 15.00 -6.90
N VAL A 144 -9.17 16.23 -7.37
CA VAL A 144 -8.11 17.20 -7.68
C VAL A 144 -7.26 17.52 -6.46
N ILE A 145 -7.91 17.80 -5.32
CA ILE A 145 -7.20 18.11 -4.07
C ILE A 145 -6.36 16.93 -3.61
N VAL A 146 -6.87 15.70 -3.66
CA VAL A 146 -6.11 14.51 -3.23
C VAL A 146 -4.90 14.28 -4.13
N VAL A 147 -5.12 14.20 -5.45
CA VAL A 147 -4.07 13.79 -6.40
C VAL A 147 -3.00 14.88 -6.61
N LEU A 148 -3.38 16.17 -6.49
CA LEU A 148 -2.44 17.29 -6.56
C LEU A 148 -1.98 17.77 -5.16
N SER A 149 -2.30 17.03 -4.08
CA SER A 149 -1.78 17.38 -2.76
C SER A 149 -0.27 17.15 -2.69
N GLN A 150 0.41 18.05 -2.01
CA GLN A 150 1.85 17.97 -1.79
C GLN A 150 2.24 16.65 -1.11
N TYR A 151 1.45 16.18 -0.15
CA TYR A 151 1.75 14.93 0.54
C TYR A 151 1.55 13.69 -0.35
N TYR A 152 0.59 13.71 -1.29
CA TYR A 152 0.46 12.63 -2.27
C TYR A 152 1.71 12.55 -3.19
N ALA A 153 2.18 13.69 -3.70
CA ALA A 153 3.42 13.75 -4.47
C ALA A 153 4.64 13.27 -3.64
N ASN A 154 4.65 13.59 -2.34
CA ASN A 154 5.67 13.09 -1.42
C ASN A 154 5.67 11.56 -1.31
N THR A 155 4.50 10.94 -1.20
CA THR A 155 4.40 9.46 -1.11
C THR A 155 4.76 8.78 -2.42
N LEU A 156 4.53 9.42 -3.58
CA LEU A 156 4.87 8.87 -4.90
C LEU A 156 6.38 8.94 -5.21
N PHE A 157 7.03 10.08 -4.92
CA PHE A 157 8.33 10.38 -5.49
C PHE A 157 9.45 10.51 -4.46
N TYR A 158 9.18 11.09 -3.29
CA TYR A 158 10.24 11.39 -2.33
C TYR A 158 10.39 10.31 -1.28
N ARG A 159 9.30 9.85 -0.71
CA ARG A 159 9.30 8.64 0.07
C ARG A 159 9.24 7.40 -0.82
N ALA A 160 8.44 7.48 -1.87
CA ALA A 160 8.20 6.42 -2.85
C ALA A 160 7.73 5.10 -2.19
N SER A 161 6.90 5.22 -1.14
CA SER A 161 6.35 4.08 -0.40
C SER A 161 5.09 3.57 -1.08
N TYR A 162 5.16 2.38 -1.69
CA TYR A 162 4.02 1.78 -2.37
C TYR A 162 2.84 1.51 -1.41
N GLU A 163 3.10 1.18 -0.16
CA GLU A 163 2.07 0.99 0.87
C GLU A 163 1.25 2.27 1.09
N ASP A 164 1.93 3.40 1.14
CA ASP A 164 1.32 4.69 1.45
C ASP A 164 0.53 5.21 0.24
N TYR A 165 1.09 5.24 -0.97
CA TYR A 165 0.34 5.76 -2.13
C TYR A 165 -0.79 4.84 -2.59
N LEU A 166 -0.72 3.52 -2.41
CA LEU A 166 -1.84 2.61 -2.60
C LEU A 166 -2.99 2.88 -1.63
N SER A 167 -2.66 3.21 -0.38
CA SER A 167 -3.67 3.50 0.65
C SER A 167 -4.53 4.73 0.33
N PHE A 168 -4.00 5.69 -0.45
CA PHE A 168 -4.80 6.80 -0.98
C PHE A 168 -5.94 6.35 -1.92
N ILE A 169 -5.88 5.14 -2.48
CA ILE A 169 -6.99 4.57 -3.26
C ILE A 169 -8.11 4.10 -2.32
N PHE A 170 -7.75 3.44 -1.23
CA PHE A 170 -8.72 2.69 -0.42
C PHE A 170 -9.30 3.50 0.75
N ILE A 171 -8.56 4.47 1.31
CA ILE A 171 -9.08 5.33 2.39
C ILE A 171 -10.32 6.12 1.95
N PRO A 172 -10.38 6.79 0.77
CA PRO A 172 -11.60 7.45 0.31
C PRO A 172 -12.78 6.49 0.18
N VAL A 173 -12.53 5.24 -0.23
CA VAL A 173 -13.56 4.19 -0.34
C VAL A 173 -14.05 3.78 1.04
N ALA A 174 -13.15 3.58 2.01
CA ALA A 174 -13.51 3.25 3.39
C ALA A 174 -14.29 4.40 4.06
N VAL A 175 -13.87 5.67 3.86
CA VAL A 175 -14.60 6.86 4.34
C VAL A 175 -16.00 6.95 3.72
N LEU A 176 -16.13 6.68 2.41
CA LEU A 176 -17.44 6.59 1.77
C LEU A 176 -18.29 5.47 2.36
N GLY A 177 -17.67 4.34 2.68
CA GLY A 177 -18.33 3.22 3.39
C GLY A 177 -18.85 3.62 4.77
N LEU A 178 -18.03 4.31 5.58
CA LEU A 178 -18.47 4.86 6.87
C LEU A 178 -19.61 5.87 6.69
N TYR A 179 -19.52 6.73 5.68
CA TYR A 179 -20.63 7.64 5.35
C TYR A 179 -21.93 6.87 5.02
N ASP A 180 -21.85 5.77 4.28
CA ASP A 180 -23.00 4.93 3.96
C ASP A 180 -23.59 4.27 5.23
N ILE A 181 -22.72 3.82 6.15
CA ILE A 181 -23.11 3.24 7.44
C ILE A 181 -23.88 4.26 8.29
N PHE A 182 -23.31 5.46 8.50
CA PHE A 182 -23.85 6.45 9.46
C PHE A 182 -24.97 7.32 8.89
N TYR A 183 -24.97 7.59 7.56
CA TYR A 183 -25.88 8.56 6.95
C TYR A 183 -26.84 8.00 5.93
N ARG A 184 -26.60 6.75 5.43
CA ARG A 184 -27.42 6.10 4.39
C ARG A 184 -28.00 4.75 4.81
N GLU A 185 -28.03 4.46 6.09
CA GLU A 185 -28.60 3.21 6.63
C GLU A 185 -27.92 1.94 6.10
N TYR A 186 -26.63 2.02 5.81
CA TYR A 186 -25.82 0.90 5.34
C TYR A 186 -26.38 0.18 4.10
N LYS A 187 -26.86 0.96 3.14
CA LYS A 187 -27.45 0.42 1.90
C LYS A 187 -26.46 -0.32 1.01
N LYS A 188 -25.15 -0.04 1.16
CA LYS A 188 -24.08 -0.59 0.32
C LYS A 188 -22.91 -1.09 1.16
N PRO A 189 -23.08 -2.20 1.90
CA PRO A 189 -22.05 -2.69 2.81
C PRO A 189 -20.71 -3.02 2.13
N TRP A 190 -20.75 -3.44 0.87
CA TRP A 190 -19.55 -3.76 0.10
C TRP A 190 -18.58 -2.58 -0.07
N ILE A 191 -19.02 -1.32 0.02
CA ILE A 191 -18.12 -0.16 -0.14
C ILE A 191 -17.12 -0.14 1.02
N TYR A 192 -17.60 -0.27 2.26
CA TYR A 192 -16.73 -0.34 3.44
C TYR A 192 -15.85 -1.60 3.40
N PHE A 193 -16.43 -2.74 3.07
CA PHE A 193 -15.72 -4.00 2.92
C PHE A 193 -14.54 -3.89 1.93
N PHE A 194 -14.77 -3.41 0.70
CA PHE A 194 -13.68 -3.27 -0.29
C PHE A 194 -12.65 -2.21 0.10
N GLY A 195 -13.08 -1.12 0.77
CA GLY A 195 -12.15 -0.13 1.30
C GLY A 195 -11.20 -0.75 2.33
N MET A 196 -11.73 -1.50 3.28
CA MET A 196 -10.93 -2.15 4.33
C MET A 196 -10.08 -3.31 3.79
N LEU A 197 -10.64 -4.14 2.90
CA LEU A 197 -9.88 -5.22 2.24
C LEU A 197 -8.69 -4.66 1.45
N GLY A 198 -8.91 -3.62 0.65
CA GLY A 198 -7.86 -2.97 -0.12
C GLY A 198 -6.79 -2.33 0.78
N LEU A 199 -7.18 -1.72 1.90
CA LEU A 199 -6.24 -1.21 2.90
C LEU A 199 -5.38 -2.32 3.49
N PHE A 200 -5.95 -3.46 3.86
CA PHE A 200 -5.18 -4.58 4.38
C PHE A 200 -4.14 -5.06 3.35
N CYS A 201 -4.56 -5.22 2.09
CA CYS A 201 -3.68 -5.67 1.01
C CYS A 201 -2.63 -4.61 0.60
N SER A 202 -2.82 -3.33 0.93
CA SER A 202 -1.85 -2.26 0.65
C SER A 202 -0.91 -2.01 1.83
N SER A 203 -1.46 -1.85 3.03
CA SER A 203 -0.70 -1.56 4.25
C SER A 203 -1.48 -2.01 5.49
N VAL A 204 -0.96 -2.99 6.19
CA VAL A 204 -1.55 -3.51 7.43
C VAL A 204 -1.64 -2.40 8.50
N ARG A 205 -0.64 -1.50 8.55
CA ARG A 205 -0.60 -0.37 9.50
C ARG A 205 -1.73 0.64 9.24
N LEU A 206 -1.94 1.04 7.99
CA LEU A 206 -3.02 1.96 7.62
C LEU A 206 -4.40 1.31 7.73
N PHE A 207 -4.49 0.00 7.50
CA PHE A 207 -5.68 -0.78 7.83
C PHE A 207 -5.99 -0.72 9.34
N ALA A 208 -4.99 -0.94 10.20
CA ALA A 208 -5.14 -0.87 11.65
C ALA A 208 -5.58 0.54 12.10
N MET A 209 -4.98 1.61 11.55
CA MET A 209 -5.39 2.99 11.84
C MET A 209 -6.85 3.25 11.45
N MET A 210 -7.27 2.82 10.25
CA MET A 210 -8.65 2.97 9.79
C MET A 210 -9.62 2.10 10.61
N PHE A 211 -9.20 0.92 11.02
CA PHE A 211 -9.97 0.03 11.89
C PHE A 211 -10.20 0.66 13.27
N ILE A 212 -9.15 1.19 13.90
CA ILE A 212 -9.24 1.89 15.20
C ILE A 212 -10.16 3.11 15.09
N LEU A 213 -10.00 3.94 14.05
CA LEU A 213 -10.90 5.07 13.79
C LEU A 213 -12.35 4.61 13.65
N SER A 214 -12.59 3.54 12.90
CA SER A 214 -13.93 2.98 12.72
C SER A 214 -14.50 2.48 14.04
N LEU A 215 -13.70 1.79 14.86
CA LEU A 215 -14.10 1.31 16.18
C LEU A 215 -14.49 2.45 17.11
N VAL A 216 -13.69 3.51 17.17
CA VAL A 216 -13.99 4.73 17.95
C VAL A 216 -15.32 5.33 17.51
N LEU A 217 -15.54 5.47 16.20
CA LEU A 217 -16.79 5.99 15.66
C LEU A 217 -17.98 5.07 16.00
N PHE A 218 -17.81 3.74 15.93
CA PHE A 218 -18.85 2.79 16.30
C PHE A 218 -19.19 2.86 17.81
N CYS A 219 -18.21 3.06 18.67
CA CYS A 219 -18.44 3.29 20.10
C CYS A 219 -19.22 4.59 20.36
N ILE A 220 -18.83 5.70 19.71
CA ILE A 220 -19.53 6.99 19.83
C ILE A 220 -21.01 6.88 19.38
N TYR A 221 -21.26 6.12 18.30
CA TYR A 221 -22.59 5.94 17.73
C TYR A 221 -23.28 4.63 18.19
N ALA A 222 -22.79 3.98 19.24
CA ALA A 222 -23.32 2.72 19.76
C ALA A 222 -24.85 2.73 20.01
N PRO A 223 -25.49 3.83 20.52
CA PRO A 223 -26.94 3.87 20.68
C PRO A 223 -27.73 3.68 19.39
N VAL A 224 -27.16 4.11 18.24
CA VAL A 224 -27.79 3.93 16.92
C VAL A 224 -27.74 2.46 16.50
N PHE A 225 -26.62 1.78 16.76
CA PHE A 225 -26.41 0.37 16.41
C PHE A 225 -27.24 -0.60 17.26
N ARG A 226 -27.45 -0.30 18.54
CA ARG A 226 -28.32 -1.09 19.42
C ARG A 226 -29.76 -1.26 18.85
N LYS A 227 -30.23 -0.24 18.12
CA LYS A 227 -31.56 -0.29 17.47
C LYS A 227 -31.56 -1.07 16.14
N ARG A 228 -30.38 -1.45 15.62
CA ARG A 228 -30.22 -2.07 14.30
C ARG A 228 -29.19 -3.22 14.33
N PRO A 229 -29.44 -4.33 15.04
CA PRO A 229 -28.47 -5.41 15.26
C PRO A 229 -27.97 -6.06 13.95
N ARG A 230 -28.76 -6.00 12.88
CA ARG A 230 -28.35 -6.51 11.56
C ARG A 230 -27.10 -5.80 11.01
N PHE A 231 -26.86 -4.54 11.37
CA PHE A 231 -25.65 -3.83 10.93
C PHE A 231 -24.40 -4.38 11.60
N ILE A 232 -24.50 -4.73 12.88
CA ILE A 232 -23.40 -5.35 13.63
C ILE A 232 -23.04 -6.68 12.99
N LEU A 233 -24.04 -7.50 12.67
CA LEU A 233 -23.82 -8.81 12.03
C LEU A 233 -23.12 -8.64 10.67
N VAL A 234 -23.58 -7.72 9.81
CA VAL A 234 -22.96 -7.49 8.49
C VAL A 234 -21.53 -6.99 8.62
N LEU A 235 -21.23 -6.15 9.61
CA LEU A 235 -19.87 -5.69 9.90
C LEU A 235 -18.98 -6.86 10.36
N LEU A 236 -19.45 -7.68 11.29
CA LEU A 236 -18.71 -8.86 11.76
C LEU A 236 -18.42 -9.82 10.61
N VAL A 237 -19.42 -10.15 9.80
CA VAL A 237 -19.25 -11.00 8.61
C VAL A 237 -18.25 -10.37 7.65
N SER A 238 -18.27 -9.05 7.46
CA SER A 238 -17.29 -8.35 6.61
C SER A 238 -15.87 -8.51 7.12
N PHE A 239 -15.63 -8.39 8.43
CA PHE A 239 -14.28 -8.56 9.00
C PHE A 239 -13.81 -10.02 8.97
N VAL A 240 -14.69 -10.98 9.26
CA VAL A 240 -14.37 -12.42 9.12
C VAL A 240 -13.99 -12.74 7.66
N LEU A 241 -14.73 -12.18 6.71
CA LEU A 241 -14.46 -12.38 5.29
C LEU A 241 -13.16 -11.70 4.85
N ILE A 242 -12.84 -10.50 5.35
CA ILE A 242 -11.54 -9.86 5.13
C ILE A 242 -10.42 -10.74 5.68
N ALA A 243 -10.54 -11.23 6.91
CA ALA A 243 -9.55 -12.12 7.50
C ALA A 243 -9.35 -13.39 6.67
N ALA A 244 -10.42 -14.02 6.17
CA ALA A 244 -10.34 -15.21 5.34
C ALA A 244 -9.71 -14.92 3.96
N LEU A 245 -10.07 -13.81 3.31
CA LEU A 245 -9.50 -13.40 2.01
C LEU A 245 -8.03 -13.00 2.08
N THR A 246 -7.57 -12.55 3.24
CA THR A 246 -6.19 -12.13 3.46
C THR A 246 -5.37 -13.17 4.23
N CYS A 247 -5.94 -14.35 4.45
CA CYS A 247 -5.32 -15.45 5.21
C CYS A 247 -3.94 -15.83 4.65
N ALA A 248 -3.77 -15.79 3.33
CA ALA A 248 -2.52 -16.06 2.65
C ALA A 248 -1.35 -15.13 3.05
N PHE A 249 -1.63 -13.99 3.71
CA PHE A 249 -0.60 -13.06 4.19
C PHE A 249 -0.39 -13.16 5.71
N TRP A 250 -1.45 -13.04 6.52
CA TRP A 250 -1.26 -12.94 7.97
C TRP A 250 -0.97 -14.28 8.63
N LEU A 251 -1.46 -15.42 8.09
CA LEU A 251 -1.22 -16.72 8.70
C LEU A 251 0.24 -17.18 8.56
N PRO A 252 0.90 -17.05 7.37
CA PRO A 252 2.33 -17.26 7.25
C PRO A 252 3.18 -16.36 8.16
N TYR A 253 2.80 -15.08 8.32
CA TYR A 253 3.49 -14.16 9.24
C TYR A 253 3.43 -14.64 10.68
N ILE A 254 2.25 -15.04 11.18
CA ILE A 254 2.09 -15.59 12.54
C ILE A 254 2.87 -16.89 12.70
N GLU A 255 2.93 -17.73 11.67
CA GLU A 255 3.73 -18.94 11.70
C GLU A 255 5.22 -18.61 11.86
N GLN A 256 5.76 -17.73 11.01
CA GLN A 256 7.17 -17.32 11.08
C GLN A 256 7.55 -16.74 12.44
N SER A 257 6.70 -15.87 13.00
CA SER A 257 6.95 -15.23 14.32
C SER A 257 6.97 -16.20 15.51
N LYS A 258 6.59 -17.48 15.32
CA LYS A 258 6.73 -18.52 16.35
C LYS A 258 8.11 -19.18 16.34
N TYR A 259 8.78 -19.17 15.21
CA TYR A 259 10.06 -19.87 15.00
C TYR A 259 11.25 -18.93 14.90
N ILE A 260 10.98 -17.65 14.57
CA ILE A 260 12.00 -16.64 14.35
C ILE A 260 11.59 -15.39 15.13
N ASP A 261 12.52 -14.83 15.88
CA ASP A 261 12.30 -13.52 16.52
C ASP A 261 12.37 -12.44 15.42
N LEU A 262 11.21 -11.84 15.13
CA LEU A 262 11.05 -10.83 14.09
C LEU A 262 10.94 -9.45 14.71
N THR A 263 11.78 -8.53 14.27
CA THR A 263 11.80 -7.14 14.76
C THR A 263 11.74 -6.13 13.61
N GLU A 264 11.32 -4.90 13.89
CA GLU A 264 11.49 -3.80 12.94
C GLU A 264 12.96 -3.38 12.91
N ARG A 265 13.51 -3.18 11.70
CA ARG A 265 14.92 -2.81 11.49
C ARG A 265 15.35 -1.59 12.29
N THR A 266 14.51 -0.58 12.36
CA THR A 266 14.85 0.68 13.02
C THR A 266 13.73 1.09 13.94
N GLU A 267 14.03 1.27 15.23
CA GLU A 267 13.12 2.00 16.10
C GLU A 267 13.04 3.45 15.64
N ILE A 268 11.88 3.82 15.08
CA ILE A 268 11.68 5.20 14.66
C ILE A 268 11.61 6.09 15.88
N ASN A 269 12.61 6.95 16.02
CA ASN A 269 12.63 7.93 17.08
C ASN A 269 11.60 9.04 16.74
N TRP A 270 10.52 9.10 17.53
CA TRP A 270 9.47 10.10 17.38
C TRP A 270 10.00 11.53 17.37
N THR A 271 10.98 11.83 18.21
CA THR A 271 11.56 13.18 18.33
C THR A 271 12.14 13.66 16.99
N ASN A 272 12.80 12.76 16.27
CA ASN A 272 13.42 13.07 14.98
C ASN A 272 12.42 13.02 13.82
N SER A 273 11.30 12.31 13.99
CA SER A 273 10.31 12.04 12.94
C SER A 273 9.07 12.94 13.05
N SER A 274 8.83 13.58 14.21
CA SER A 274 7.72 14.50 14.39
C SER A 274 8.00 15.84 13.72
N VAL A 275 6.96 16.45 13.17
CA VAL A 275 7.08 17.66 12.36
C VAL A 275 6.73 18.89 13.19
N GLY A 276 7.66 19.85 13.29
CA GLY A 276 7.38 21.17 13.87
C GLY A 276 6.30 21.91 13.08
N ILE A 277 5.54 22.79 13.74
CA ILE A 277 4.42 23.52 13.11
C ILE A 277 4.88 24.30 11.89
N ASN A 278 6.03 24.96 11.94
CA ASN A 278 6.62 25.69 10.84
C ASN A 278 6.90 24.81 9.61
N ARG A 279 7.40 23.60 9.82
CA ARG A 279 7.65 22.61 8.76
C ARG A 279 6.36 21.96 8.26
N LEU A 280 5.34 21.82 9.12
CA LEU A 280 4.05 21.26 8.72
C LEU A 280 3.37 22.13 7.65
N ILE A 281 3.53 23.46 7.75
CA ILE A 281 2.97 24.43 6.79
C ILE A 281 3.91 24.69 5.62
N ALA A 282 5.21 24.44 5.79
CA ALA A 282 6.20 24.69 4.75
C ALA A 282 5.93 23.87 3.51
N ASN A 283 6.20 24.45 2.35
CA ASN A 283 6.11 23.75 1.07
C ASN A 283 7.43 23.06 0.67
N THR A 284 8.52 23.34 1.39
CA THR A 284 9.84 22.74 1.17
C THR A 284 10.16 21.73 2.27
N GLN A 285 10.63 20.55 1.91
CA GLN A 285 11.17 19.60 2.89
C GLN A 285 12.65 19.90 3.12
N ALA A 286 13.04 20.05 4.37
CA ALA A 286 14.45 19.99 4.70
C ALA A 286 14.90 18.52 4.58
N VAL A 287 15.86 18.26 3.72
CA VAL A 287 16.62 17.00 3.71
C VAL A 287 17.49 17.05 4.96
N SER A 288 17.16 16.25 5.98
CA SER A 288 18.07 16.04 7.10
C SER A 288 19.02 14.90 6.74
N ASP A 289 20.26 15.06 7.08
CA ASP A 289 21.36 14.10 6.83
C ASP A 289 20.94 12.66 7.19
N GLY A 290 20.62 11.87 6.15
CA GLY A 290 20.53 10.41 6.19
C GLY A 290 19.45 9.75 7.07
N SER A 291 18.77 10.45 7.94
CA SER A 291 17.76 9.89 8.86
C SER A 291 16.40 10.51 8.61
N VAL A 292 15.41 9.67 8.34
CA VAL A 292 13.96 9.91 8.29
C VAL A 292 13.56 11.29 7.71
N MET A 293 13.12 11.30 6.47
CA MET A 293 12.56 12.50 5.83
C MET A 293 11.35 13.01 6.61
N THR A 294 11.47 14.20 7.18
CA THR A 294 10.33 14.91 7.78
C THR A 294 9.42 15.40 6.65
N ALA A 295 8.30 14.73 6.44
CA ALA A 295 7.33 15.10 5.43
C ALA A 295 6.58 16.38 5.83
N SER A 296 6.53 17.38 4.96
CA SER A 296 5.62 18.52 5.12
C SER A 296 4.22 18.15 4.60
N PHE A 297 3.18 18.71 5.23
CA PHE A 297 1.80 18.51 4.79
C PHE A 297 1.43 19.46 3.64
N GLY A 298 1.95 20.69 3.68
CA GLY A 298 1.73 21.74 2.69
C GLY A 298 0.67 22.76 3.09
N SER A 299 0.91 24.02 2.71
CA SER A 299 0.04 25.15 3.05
C SER A 299 -1.28 25.18 2.28
N VAL A 300 -1.28 24.75 1.00
CA VAL A 300 -2.44 24.89 0.10
C VAL A 300 -3.70 24.26 0.69
N LEU A 301 -3.58 23.03 1.18
CA LEU A 301 -4.74 22.30 1.68
C LEU A 301 -5.23 22.90 3.01
N ILE A 302 -4.33 23.34 3.87
CA ILE A 302 -4.69 24.04 5.12
C ILE A 302 -5.45 25.33 4.80
N LEU A 303 -4.95 26.14 3.86
CA LEU A 303 -5.61 27.38 3.44
C LEU A 303 -7.00 27.12 2.84
N LEU A 304 -7.16 26.05 2.07
CA LEU A 304 -8.47 25.68 1.52
C LEU A 304 -9.50 25.34 2.60
N THR A 305 -9.07 24.84 3.78
CA THR A 305 -10.01 24.60 4.90
C THR A 305 -10.60 25.91 5.44
N LEU A 306 -9.88 27.04 5.34
CA LEU A 306 -10.36 28.35 5.78
C LEU A 306 -11.59 28.82 4.98
N LEU A 307 -11.84 28.29 3.80
CA LEU A 307 -13.07 28.55 3.04
C LEU A 307 -14.33 28.24 3.85
N ARG A 308 -14.22 27.39 4.87
CA ARG A 308 -15.33 27.06 5.78
C ARG A 308 -15.88 28.31 6.49
N PHE A 309 -15.05 29.27 6.86
CA PHE A 309 -15.46 30.49 7.57
C PHE A 309 -16.33 31.40 6.70
N PHE A 310 -16.22 31.33 5.38
CA PHE A 310 -17.01 32.14 4.45
C PHE A 310 -18.38 31.53 4.10
N VAL A 311 -18.63 30.26 4.51
CA VAL A 311 -19.90 29.57 4.23
C VAL A 311 -20.77 29.58 5.48
N ARG A 312 -21.83 30.43 5.46
CA ARG A 312 -22.81 30.46 6.53
C ARG A 312 -23.77 29.26 6.46
N LYS A 313 -24.24 28.82 7.62
CA LYS A 313 -25.26 27.80 7.74
C LYS A 313 -26.55 28.31 7.06
N LYS A 314 -26.99 27.65 6.00
CA LYS A 314 -28.28 27.87 5.33
C LYS A 314 -29.16 26.65 5.58
N ASP A 315 -30.48 26.84 5.56
CA ASP A 315 -31.45 25.77 5.79
C ASP A 315 -31.28 24.61 4.81
N ASP A 316 -30.85 24.89 3.56
CA ASP A 316 -30.58 23.89 2.52
C ASP A 316 -29.30 23.08 2.75
N ALA A 317 -28.41 23.47 3.67
CA ALA A 317 -27.14 22.78 3.92
C ALA A 317 -27.30 21.46 4.69
N GLY A 318 -28.44 21.27 5.35
CA GLY A 318 -28.84 20.04 6.00
C GLY A 318 -27.74 19.39 6.85
N LYS A 319 -27.56 18.08 6.67
CA LYS A 319 -26.56 17.27 7.39
C LYS A 319 -25.14 17.36 6.81
N LEU A 320 -24.94 17.98 5.63
CA LEU A 320 -23.65 17.99 4.93
C LEU A 320 -22.64 18.95 5.58
N LEU A 321 -23.06 20.13 6.01
CA LEU A 321 -22.15 21.09 6.62
C LEU A 321 -21.60 20.59 7.97
N PRO A 322 -22.42 20.03 8.88
CA PRO A 322 -21.88 19.36 10.08
C PRO A 322 -20.96 18.18 9.79
N LEU A 323 -21.18 17.46 8.68
CA LEU A 323 -20.26 16.41 8.24
C LEU A 323 -18.92 17.01 7.82
N ALA A 324 -18.91 18.11 7.05
CA ALA A 324 -17.69 18.80 6.68
C ALA A 324 -16.90 19.26 7.92
N ASP A 325 -17.57 19.81 8.92
CA ASP A 325 -16.95 20.25 10.18
C ASP A 325 -16.32 19.08 10.94
N ARG A 326 -17.00 17.90 10.99
CA ARG A 326 -16.47 16.68 11.63
C ARG A 326 -15.24 16.14 10.88
N LEU A 327 -15.29 16.08 9.56
CA LEU A 327 -14.15 15.64 8.75
C LEU A 327 -12.97 16.61 8.90
N MET A 328 -13.24 17.92 8.93
CA MET A 328 -12.21 18.92 9.17
C MET A 328 -11.58 18.76 10.54
N PHE A 329 -12.37 18.55 11.59
CA PHE A 329 -11.89 18.27 12.94
C PHE A 329 -11.00 17.01 12.96
N LEU A 330 -11.43 15.91 12.35
CA LEU A 330 -10.62 14.67 12.25
C LEU A 330 -9.30 14.92 11.51
N GLY A 331 -9.32 15.72 10.45
CA GLY A 331 -8.11 16.10 9.73
C GLY A 331 -7.12 16.87 10.61
N TYR A 332 -7.60 17.85 11.39
CA TYR A 332 -6.74 18.58 12.34
C TYR A 332 -6.25 17.69 13.49
N VAL A 333 -7.05 16.75 13.97
CA VAL A 333 -6.59 15.74 14.94
C VAL A 333 -5.45 14.91 14.35
N CYS A 334 -5.54 14.47 13.09
CA CYS A 334 -4.44 13.77 12.41
C CYS A 334 -3.17 14.63 12.31
N LEU A 335 -3.29 15.92 12.00
CA LEU A 335 -2.15 16.84 11.99
C LEU A 335 -1.54 17.03 13.38
N PHE A 336 -2.37 17.14 14.41
CA PHE A 336 -1.89 17.23 15.81
C PHE A 336 -1.13 15.96 16.22
N LEU A 337 -1.68 14.77 15.94
CA LEU A 337 -1.03 13.50 16.26
C LEU A 337 0.31 13.29 15.54
N SER A 338 0.51 13.92 14.38
CA SER A 338 1.77 13.84 13.62
C SER A 338 2.78 14.93 14.00
N SER A 339 2.35 15.96 14.73
CA SER A 339 3.18 17.12 15.05
C SER A 339 4.00 16.94 16.33
N SER A 340 5.04 17.77 16.48
CA SER A 340 5.84 17.86 17.71
C SER A 340 5.05 18.37 18.92
N LEU A 341 3.82 18.86 18.75
CA LEU A 341 2.93 19.22 19.85
C LEU A 341 2.34 18.01 20.57
N PHE A 342 2.29 16.85 19.90
CA PHE A 342 1.80 15.64 20.54
C PHE A 342 2.80 15.15 21.60
N PRO A 343 2.37 14.92 22.86
CA PRO A 343 3.29 14.58 23.93
C PRO A 343 3.99 13.22 23.67
N ILE A 344 5.30 13.24 23.58
CA ILE A 344 6.16 12.08 23.28
C ILE A 344 5.88 10.88 24.19
N LYS A 345 5.59 11.15 25.47
CA LYS A 345 5.29 10.10 26.46
C LYS A 345 4.09 9.19 26.10
N PHE A 346 3.22 9.63 25.19
CA PHE A 346 2.09 8.81 24.71
C PHE A 346 2.38 8.12 23.38
N TRP A 347 3.55 8.31 22.78
CA TRP A 347 3.91 7.71 21.51
C TRP A 347 3.91 6.18 21.55
N TRP A 348 4.19 5.57 22.68
CA TRP A 348 4.18 4.13 22.82
C TRP A 348 2.87 3.48 22.37
N VAL A 349 1.72 4.17 22.54
CA VAL A 349 0.40 3.72 22.06
C VAL A 349 0.33 3.74 20.54
N LEU A 350 1.07 4.63 19.89
CA LEU A 350 1.05 4.87 18.46
C LEU A 350 2.25 4.22 17.72
N LYS A 351 3.13 3.52 18.45
CA LYS A 351 4.35 2.91 17.87
C LYS A 351 4.05 2.01 16.68
N PHE A 352 2.92 1.29 16.66
CA PHE A 352 2.50 0.42 15.56
C PHE A 352 2.31 1.13 14.21
N ILE A 353 2.16 2.46 14.21
CA ILE A 353 2.00 3.27 12.98
C ILE A 353 3.32 3.37 12.21
N GLY A 354 4.45 3.16 12.89
CA GLY A 354 5.80 3.30 12.36
C GLY A 354 6.26 4.74 12.37
N TYR A 355 5.68 5.67 11.61
CA TYR A 355 6.08 7.08 11.60
C TYR A 355 4.89 8.04 11.56
N PRO A 356 5.03 9.24 12.16
CA PRO A 356 3.93 10.17 12.41
C PRO A 356 3.24 10.69 11.15
N ALA A 357 3.99 10.92 10.08
CA ALA A 357 3.47 11.50 8.85
C ALA A 357 2.43 10.61 8.13
N ARG A 358 2.26 9.34 8.51
CA ARG A 358 1.16 8.49 8.01
C ARG A 358 -0.22 9.04 8.33
N PHE A 359 -0.37 9.81 9.39
CA PHE A 359 -1.61 10.55 9.68
C PHE A 359 -1.99 11.55 8.58
N TYR A 360 -1.01 12.06 7.82
CA TYR A 360 -1.29 13.00 6.74
C TYR A 360 -2.12 12.41 5.61
N ILE A 361 -2.03 11.09 5.38
CA ILE A 361 -2.86 10.41 4.38
C ILE A 361 -4.34 10.60 4.72
N PHE A 362 -4.71 10.39 5.98
CA PHE A 362 -6.07 10.61 6.47
C PHE A 362 -6.45 12.09 6.44
N ALA A 363 -5.57 12.98 6.88
CA ALA A 363 -5.81 14.42 6.89
C ALA A 363 -6.11 14.95 5.47
N VAL A 364 -5.33 14.56 4.45
CA VAL A 364 -5.56 14.94 3.05
C VAL A 364 -6.96 14.54 2.60
N ILE A 365 -7.37 13.29 2.87
CA ILE A 365 -8.67 12.78 2.43
C ILE A 365 -9.82 13.45 3.17
N PHE A 366 -9.71 13.64 4.48
CA PHE A 366 -10.72 14.31 5.28
C PHE A 366 -10.90 15.77 4.86
N PHE A 367 -9.81 16.50 4.67
CA PHE A 367 -9.86 17.88 4.20
C PHE A 367 -10.38 17.96 2.76
N ALA A 368 -9.95 17.09 1.86
CA ALA A 368 -10.42 17.11 0.47
C ALA A 368 -11.93 16.92 0.38
N ILE A 369 -12.50 15.97 1.13
CA ILE A 369 -13.95 15.77 1.17
C ILE A 369 -14.66 16.93 1.87
N SER A 370 -14.11 17.46 2.99
CA SER A 370 -14.67 18.61 3.69
C SER A 370 -14.71 19.85 2.80
N VAL A 371 -13.58 20.20 2.14
CA VAL A 371 -13.49 21.32 1.19
C VAL A 371 -14.45 21.12 0.02
N ALA A 372 -14.57 19.90 -0.51
CA ALA A 372 -15.53 19.61 -1.59
C ALA A 372 -16.98 19.88 -1.16
N ILE A 373 -17.36 19.55 0.08
CA ILE A 373 -18.69 19.86 0.64
C ILE A 373 -18.85 21.37 0.77
N VAL A 374 -17.89 22.06 1.38
CA VAL A 374 -17.92 23.53 1.62
C VAL A 374 -18.05 24.28 0.30
N MET A 375 -17.24 23.93 -0.72
CA MET A 375 -17.30 24.56 -2.03
C MET A 375 -18.60 24.24 -2.77
N HIS A 376 -19.13 23.03 -2.61
CA HIS A 376 -20.41 22.64 -3.21
C HIS A 376 -21.57 23.50 -2.66
N ILE A 377 -21.58 23.77 -1.36
CA ILE A 377 -22.62 24.56 -0.70
C ILE A 377 -22.40 26.07 -0.91
N GLY A 378 -21.16 26.54 -0.78
CA GLY A 378 -20.82 27.96 -0.80
C GLY A 378 -20.85 28.59 -2.18
N LEU A 379 -20.36 27.87 -3.19
CA LEU A 379 -20.27 28.40 -4.55
C LEU A 379 -21.57 28.19 -5.33
N LYS A 380 -22.22 29.29 -5.69
CA LYS A 380 -23.38 29.29 -6.56
C LYS A 380 -22.96 29.66 -7.99
N GLY A 381 -23.55 29.03 -8.95
CA GLY A 381 -23.28 29.31 -10.37
C GLY A 381 -22.12 28.51 -10.96
N ARG A 382 -22.29 28.14 -12.22
CA ARG A 382 -21.35 27.28 -12.95
C ARG A 382 -19.99 27.95 -13.19
N LYS A 383 -20.00 29.27 -13.50
CA LYS A 383 -18.80 30.05 -13.79
C LYS A 383 -17.88 30.10 -12.55
N MET A 384 -18.43 30.46 -11.39
CA MET A 384 -17.67 30.53 -10.13
C MET A 384 -17.07 29.16 -9.73
N ARG A 385 -17.84 28.06 -9.89
CA ARG A 385 -17.35 26.69 -9.65
C ARG A 385 -16.19 26.31 -10.56
N SER A 386 -16.25 26.67 -11.83
CA SER A 386 -15.17 26.40 -12.78
C SER A 386 -13.93 27.23 -12.48
N ILE A 387 -14.08 28.51 -12.18
CA ILE A 387 -12.97 29.39 -11.78
C ILE A 387 -12.27 28.82 -10.54
N ALA A 388 -13.03 28.52 -9.49
CA ALA A 388 -12.46 28.00 -8.25
C ALA A 388 -11.72 26.65 -8.47
N LEU A 389 -12.26 25.74 -9.30
CA LEU A 389 -11.59 24.49 -9.63
C LEU A 389 -10.29 24.72 -10.40
N TYR A 390 -10.29 25.59 -11.40
CA TYR A 390 -9.07 25.93 -12.14
C TYR A 390 -8.03 26.63 -11.28
N SER A 391 -8.46 27.51 -10.36
CA SER A 391 -7.55 28.15 -9.41
C SER A 391 -6.87 27.14 -8.49
N ILE A 392 -7.61 26.14 -7.99
CA ILE A 392 -7.00 25.06 -7.17
C ILE A 392 -5.96 24.29 -8.00
N ILE A 393 -6.30 23.90 -9.23
CA ILE A 393 -5.38 23.20 -10.12
C ILE A 393 -4.13 24.05 -10.36
N ALA A 394 -4.29 25.31 -10.75
CA ALA A 394 -3.18 26.21 -11.07
C ALA A 394 -2.25 26.42 -9.86
N VAL A 395 -2.81 26.71 -8.67
CA VAL A 395 -2.02 26.92 -7.45
C VAL A 395 -1.30 25.63 -7.04
N SER A 396 -1.97 24.47 -7.09
CA SER A 396 -1.34 23.20 -6.74
C SER A 396 -0.19 22.85 -7.69
N ILE A 397 -0.34 23.12 -8.99
CA ILE A 397 0.71 22.91 -9.99
C ILE A 397 1.89 23.86 -9.74
N LEU A 398 1.64 25.15 -9.52
CA LEU A 398 2.70 26.13 -9.23
C LEU A 398 3.50 25.76 -7.98
N VAL A 399 2.81 25.32 -6.91
CA VAL A 399 3.47 24.85 -5.70
C VAL A 399 4.30 23.59 -5.96
N ALA A 400 3.78 22.64 -6.74
CA ALA A 400 4.50 21.42 -7.08
C ALA A 400 5.79 21.70 -7.88
N PHE A 401 5.75 22.65 -8.84
CA PHE A 401 6.94 23.07 -9.57
C PHE A 401 7.96 23.79 -8.67
N ALA A 402 7.52 24.73 -7.83
CA ALA A 402 8.41 25.42 -6.90
C ALA A 402 9.08 24.44 -5.92
N GLU A 403 8.38 23.39 -5.53
CA GLU A 403 8.90 22.36 -4.65
C GLU A 403 9.90 21.45 -5.38
N ALA A 404 9.62 21.10 -6.62
CA ALA A 404 10.52 20.31 -7.45
C ALA A 404 11.84 21.03 -7.69
N ASP A 405 11.79 22.33 -7.99
CA ASP A 405 12.98 23.17 -8.17
C ASP A 405 13.80 23.28 -6.88
N ALA A 406 13.14 23.55 -5.76
CA ALA A 406 13.80 23.67 -4.45
C ALA A 406 14.50 22.38 -3.98
N ARG A 407 14.15 21.21 -4.52
CA ARG A 407 14.71 19.91 -4.13
C ARG A 407 15.83 19.41 -5.05
N ASN A 408 16.18 20.10 -6.11
CA ASN A 408 17.15 19.63 -7.10
C ASN A 408 16.90 18.18 -7.51
N ILE A 409 15.70 17.90 -8.03
CA ILE A 409 15.29 16.54 -8.38
C ILE A 409 16.23 15.99 -9.45
N SER A 410 16.83 14.86 -9.16
CA SER A 410 17.58 14.06 -10.12
C SER A 410 16.77 12.84 -10.56
N TYR A 411 17.00 12.40 -11.79
CA TYR A 411 16.31 11.27 -12.39
C TYR A 411 17.28 10.15 -12.71
N ILE A 412 16.86 8.92 -12.54
CA ILE A 412 17.65 7.73 -12.81
C ILE A 412 16.82 6.68 -13.55
N SER A 413 17.47 5.88 -14.41
CA SER A 413 16.89 4.68 -15.00
C SER A 413 17.64 3.46 -14.50
N PHE A 414 16.92 2.40 -14.18
CA PHE A 414 17.51 1.14 -13.76
C PHE A 414 17.49 0.15 -14.93
N SER A 415 18.67 -0.35 -15.31
CA SER A 415 18.80 -1.42 -16.29
C SER A 415 18.29 -2.75 -15.73
N ASN A 416 17.95 -3.67 -16.61
CA ASN A 416 17.60 -5.03 -16.21
C ASN A 416 18.79 -5.70 -15.51
N GLY A 417 18.54 -6.32 -14.36
CA GLY A 417 19.59 -6.96 -13.56
C GLY A 417 20.44 -6.01 -12.72
N TYR A 418 20.12 -4.70 -12.68
CA TYR A 418 20.88 -3.73 -11.87
C TYR A 418 21.06 -4.21 -10.43
N PHE A 419 20.00 -4.69 -9.78
CA PHE A 419 20.04 -5.11 -8.38
C PHE A 419 20.79 -6.43 -8.13
N LYS A 420 21.03 -7.24 -9.14
CA LYS A 420 21.84 -8.46 -8.99
C LYS A 420 23.31 -8.15 -8.72
N ASN A 421 23.76 -6.97 -9.12
CA ASN A 421 25.16 -6.54 -9.04
C ASN A 421 25.37 -5.26 -8.22
N ASP A 422 24.35 -4.76 -7.53
CA ASP A 422 24.44 -3.54 -6.73
C ASP A 422 25.12 -3.84 -5.37
N PRO A 423 26.36 -3.35 -5.14
CA PRO A 423 27.04 -3.57 -3.87
C PRO A 423 26.43 -2.77 -2.71
N ASN A 424 25.59 -1.78 -3.01
CA ASN A 424 25.04 -0.89 -1.99
C ASN A 424 23.76 -1.47 -1.39
N ARG A 425 23.87 -2.07 -0.20
CA ARG A 425 22.79 -2.77 0.49
C ARG A 425 21.90 -1.90 1.35
N THR A 426 22.30 -0.67 1.62
CA THR A 426 21.56 0.28 2.47
C THR A 426 20.12 0.52 1.99
N TYR A 427 19.87 0.34 0.68
CA TYR A 427 18.56 0.51 0.05
C TYR A 427 17.72 -0.76 -0.03
N GLN A 428 18.28 -1.91 0.35
CA GLN A 428 17.59 -3.20 0.21
C GLN A 428 16.52 -3.42 1.27
N ILE A 429 16.51 -2.59 2.32
CA ILE A 429 15.52 -2.68 3.39
C ILE A 429 14.92 -1.30 3.64
N SER A 430 13.58 -1.25 3.75
CA SER A 430 12.87 -0.08 4.27
C SER A 430 13.09 0.07 5.78
N SER A 431 13.04 1.30 6.29
CA SER A 431 13.10 1.58 7.74
C SER A 431 12.00 0.86 8.55
N THR A 432 10.92 0.47 7.88
CA THR A 432 9.77 -0.23 8.48
C THR A 432 9.70 -1.71 8.12
N SER A 433 10.78 -2.27 7.54
CA SER A 433 10.87 -3.70 7.22
C SER A 433 10.97 -4.53 8.49
N ILE A 434 10.30 -5.67 8.48
CA ILE A 434 10.33 -6.66 9.56
C ILE A 434 11.37 -7.72 9.19
N ILE A 435 12.35 -7.90 10.04
CA ILE A 435 13.57 -8.68 9.80
C ILE A 435 13.82 -9.62 10.98
N PRO A 436 14.59 -10.72 10.82
CA PRO A 436 15.09 -11.47 11.96
C PRO A 436 15.92 -10.58 12.89
N ALA A 437 15.68 -10.70 14.19
CA ALA A 437 16.39 -9.92 15.21
C ALA A 437 17.90 -10.24 15.19
N ASN A 438 18.71 -9.26 15.57
CA ASN A 438 20.17 -9.39 15.64
C ASN A 438 20.85 -9.79 14.32
N THR A 439 20.26 -9.41 13.17
CA THR A 439 20.87 -9.65 11.86
C THR A 439 21.62 -8.42 11.38
N GLU A 440 22.91 -8.58 11.07
CA GLU A 440 23.78 -7.55 10.51
C GLU A 440 23.89 -7.73 8.99
N TYR A 441 23.19 -6.88 8.24
CA TYR A 441 23.06 -7.03 6.78
C TYR A 441 24.29 -6.60 5.98
N ASP A 442 25.18 -5.80 6.59
CA ASP A 442 26.40 -5.34 5.95
C ASP A 442 27.42 -6.49 5.80
N ASP A 443 27.24 -7.58 6.58
CA ASP A 443 28.09 -8.77 6.52
C ASP A 443 27.69 -9.77 5.42
N PHE A 444 26.58 -9.55 4.74
CA PHE A 444 26.14 -10.40 3.63
C PHE A 444 26.83 -10.04 2.32
N TYR A 445 28.04 -10.52 2.10
CA TYR A 445 28.85 -10.20 0.89
C TYR A 445 29.39 -11.43 0.14
N LYS A 446 29.11 -12.65 0.65
CA LYS A 446 29.58 -13.90 0.03
C LYS A 446 28.41 -14.81 -0.33
N GLY A 447 27.47 -14.29 -1.12
CA GLY A 447 26.24 -15.00 -1.50
C GLY A 447 26.45 -16.31 -2.27
N ASN A 448 27.66 -16.60 -2.73
CA ASN A 448 28.00 -17.81 -3.49
C ASN A 448 28.89 -18.79 -2.71
N SER A 449 29.10 -18.60 -1.41
CA SER A 449 30.02 -19.40 -0.61
C SER A 449 29.31 -20.06 0.58
N VAL A 450 29.68 -21.29 0.87
CA VAL A 450 29.28 -22.08 2.02
C VAL A 450 30.44 -22.14 3.00
N PHE A 451 30.20 -21.93 4.30
CA PHE A 451 31.20 -21.91 5.36
C PHE A 451 31.04 -23.14 6.22
N PHE A 452 32.10 -23.92 6.42
CA PHE A 452 32.11 -25.13 7.21
C PHE A 452 32.65 -24.91 8.63
N ASP A 453 32.44 -25.91 9.50
CA ASP A 453 32.85 -25.87 10.90
C ASP A 453 34.37 -25.82 11.12
N ASP A 454 35.17 -26.21 10.14
CA ASP A 454 36.63 -26.11 10.16
C ASP A 454 37.16 -24.74 9.66
N GLY A 455 36.26 -23.82 9.32
CA GLY A 455 36.57 -22.50 8.75
C GLY A 455 36.87 -22.51 7.25
N SER A 456 36.72 -23.67 6.58
CA SER A 456 36.86 -23.75 5.13
C SER A 456 35.67 -23.11 4.42
N GLU A 457 35.95 -22.54 3.24
CA GLU A 457 34.95 -21.93 2.37
C GLU A 457 34.90 -22.67 1.05
N ARG A 458 33.69 -23.04 0.60
CA ARG A 458 33.49 -23.67 -0.73
C ARG A 458 32.41 -22.93 -1.50
N TYR A 459 32.55 -22.88 -2.81
CA TYR A 459 31.51 -22.31 -3.66
C TYR A 459 30.33 -23.26 -3.81
N ILE A 460 29.13 -22.69 -3.91
CA ILE A 460 27.93 -23.46 -4.27
C ILE A 460 28.08 -23.99 -5.70
N THR A 461 27.63 -25.22 -5.91
CA THR A 461 27.69 -25.92 -7.20
C THR A 461 26.59 -25.44 -8.14
N ALA A 462 25.39 -25.20 -7.60
CA ALA A 462 24.25 -24.69 -8.35
C ALA A 462 23.37 -23.78 -7.48
N ARG A 463 22.75 -22.78 -8.11
CA ARG A 463 21.77 -21.90 -7.47
C ARG A 463 20.57 -21.67 -8.39
N ASP A 464 19.38 -21.83 -7.84
CA ASP A 464 18.11 -21.52 -8.50
C ASP A 464 17.21 -20.73 -7.51
N GLY A 465 17.28 -19.42 -7.58
CA GLY A 465 16.60 -18.53 -6.63
C GLY A 465 17.05 -18.75 -5.18
N THR A 466 16.16 -19.29 -4.33
CA THR A 466 16.43 -19.64 -2.94
C THR A 466 16.83 -21.12 -2.76
N SER A 467 17.02 -21.87 -3.85
CA SER A 467 17.57 -23.22 -3.82
C SER A 467 19.07 -23.18 -4.12
N ILE A 468 19.85 -23.90 -3.33
CA ILE A 468 21.30 -24.05 -3.53
C ILE A 468 21.71 -25.52 -3.44
N GLU A 469 22.78 -25.86 -4.15
CA GLU A 469 23.44 -27.17 -4.10
C GLU A 469 24.93 -26.97 -3.84
N PHE A 470 25.50 -27.82 -2.98
CA PHE A 470 26.93 -27.82 -2.66
C PHE A 470 27.40 -29.23 -2.28
N ASP A 471 28.68 -29.49 -2.50
CA ASP A 471 29.27 -30.82 -2.25
C ASP A 471 29.88 -30.87 -0.85
N VAL A 472 29.75 -32.05 -0.22
CA VAL A 472 30.33 -32.38 1.10
C VAL A 472 31.19 -33.65 0.99
N ASP A 473 32.28 -33.69 1.75
CA ASP A 473 33.20 -34.83 1.77
C ASP A 473 32.86 -35.86 2.87
N GLY A 474 31.95 -35.49 3.80
CA GLY A 474 31.49 -36.36 4.89
C GLY A 474 32.30 -36.25 6.19
N GLU A 475 33.22 -35.30 6.25
CA GLU A 475 34.05 -35.05 7.45
C GLU A 475 33.51 -33.85 8.26
N GLU A 476 32.67 -33.00 7.62
CA GLU A 476 32.13 -31.78 8.14
C GLU A 476 31.01 -32.04 9.16
N LYS A 477 30.93 -31.22 10.24
CA LYS A 477 29.88 -31.31 11.26
C LYS A 477 28.67 -30.49 10.90
N TYR A 478 28.89 -29.29 10.37
CA TYR A 478 27.84 -28.38 9.87
C TYR A 478 28.37 -27.48 8.77
N ALA A 479 27.43 -26.88 8.05
CA ALA A 479 27.70 -25.86 7.05
C ALA A 479 26.73 -24.68 7.22
N ASP A 480 27.26 -23.45 7.27
CA ASP A 480 26.51 -22.19 7.23
C ASP A 480 26.37 -21.75 5.79
N LEU A 481 25.12 -21.51 5.39
CA LEU A 481 24.75 -21.30 4.00
C LEU A 481 24.50 -19.82 3.70
N PRO A 482 24.73 -19.35 2.47
CA PRO A 482 24.40 -18.01 2.04
C PRO A 482 22.88 -17.86 1.80
N LEU A 483 22.08 -18.21 2.80
CA LEU A 483 20.62 -18.13 2.83
C LEU A 483 20.16 -17.64 4.21
N LEU A 484 19.42 -16.53 4.24
CA LEU A 484 18.79 -16.04 5.46
C LEU A 484 17.66 -17.00 5.87
N TYR A 485 17.70 -17.47 7.11
CA TYR A 485 16.78 -18.50 7.57
C TYR A 485 15.34 -18.01 7.71
N TYR A 486 14.43 -18.80 7.16
CA TYR A 486 12.98 -18.72 7.40
C TYR A 486 12.44 -20.12 7.59
N TYR A 487 11.47 -20.28 8.49
CA TYR A 487 10.85 -21.58 8.73
C TYR A 487 10.15 -22.07 7.46
N GLY A 488 10.61 -23.23 6.97
CA GLY A 488 10.19 -23.80 5.69
C GLY A 488 11.38 -24.23 4.81
N TYR A 489 12.62 -23.79 5.14
CA TYR A 489 13.79 -24.37 4.48
C TYR A 489 13.91 -25.85 4.79
N THR A 490 14.25 -26.64 3.79
CA THR A 490 14.50 -28.08 3.87
C THR A 490 15.81 -28.40 3.20
N ALA A 491 16.50 -29.43 3.72
CA ALA A 491 17.77 -29.91 3.17
C ALA A 491 17.73 -31.43 2.97
N GLU A 492 18.26 -31.89 1.87
CA GLU A 492 18.47 -33.31 1.55
C GLU A 492 19.87 -33.49 0.99
N ILE A 493 20.45 -34.64 1.25
CA ILE A 493 21.70 -35.06 0.61
C ILE A 493 21.44 -36.20 -0.38
N LEU A 494 22.06 -36.09 -1.54
CA LEU A 494 22.19 -37.14 -2.52
C LEU A 494 23.53 -37.82 -2.30
N ASP A 495 23.51 -39.05 -1.79
CA ASP A 495 24.72 -39.87 -1.58
C ASP A 495 25.28 -40.42 -2.89
N GLY A 496 26.48 -41.01 -2.84
CA GLY A 496 27.13 -41.63 -4.00
C GLY A 496 26.36 -42.82 -4.58
N GLU A 497 25.35 -43.34 -3.87
CA GLU A 497 24.46 -44.44 -4.33
C GLU A 497 23.15 -43.92 -4.94
N GLY A 498 22.97 -42.59 -4.99
CA GLY A 498 21.77 -41.94 -5.53
C GLY A 498 20.57 -41.92 -4.56
N ARG A 499 20.78 -42.14 -3.27
CA ARG A 499 19.72 -42.05 -2.24
C ARG A 499 19.60 -40.65 -1.70
N LEU A 500 18.36 -40.19 -1.59
CA LEU A 500 18.03 -38.89 -0.98
C LEU A 500 17.73 -39.11 0.50
N THR A 501 18.50 -38.48 1.36
CA THR A 501 18.33 -38.52 2.82
C THR A 501 18.07 -37.10 3.36
N PRO A 502 16.99 -36.87 4.15
CA PRO A 502 16.73 -35.58 4.74
C PRO A 502 17.80 -35.23 5.78
N VAL A 503 18.24 -33.97 5.79
CA VAL A 503 19.26 -33.43 6.67
C VAL A 503 18.64 -32.33 7.52
N ARG A 504 19.04 -32.24 8.81
CA ARG A 504 18.57 -31.18 9.70
C ARG A 504 19.09 -29.84 9.24
N ILE A 505 18.19 -28.85 9.23
CA ILE A 505 18.48 -27.44 8.94
C ILE A 505 17.76 -26.54 9.94
N ASP A 506 18.41 -25.48 10.39
CA ASP A 506 17.82 -24.44 11.25
C ASP A 506 18.51 -23.08 11.03
N GLY A 507 18.16 -22.08 11.85
CA GLY A 507 18.68 -20.70 11.79
C GLY A 507 19.78 -20.41 12.80
N GLU A 508 20.49 -21.42 13.31
CA GLU A 508 21.58 -21.24 14.29
C GLU A 508 22.91 -20.83 13.63
N GLY A 509 22.94 -20.64 12.31
CA GLY A 509 24.10 -20.11 11.62
C GLY A 509 24.43 -18.67 12.03
N GLU A 510 25.67 -18.28 11.82
CA GLU A 510 26.11 -16.91 12.11
C GLU A 510 25.24 -15.90 11.38
N ASN A 511 24.78 -14.86 12.10
CA ASN A 511 23.93 -13.82 11.54
C ASN A 511 22.55 -14.31 11.02
N ASN A 512 21.97 -15.34 11.69
CA ASN A 512 20.67 -15.95 11.32
C ASN A 512 20.62 -16.61 9.93
N VAL A 513 21.74 -17.05 9.40
CA VAL A 513 21.74 -17.83 8.16
C VAL A 513 21.35 -19.30 8.42
N CYS A 514 20.96 -19.98 7.35
CA CYS A 514 20.66 -21.41 7.40
C CYS A 514 21.91 -22.22 7.78
N ARG A 515 21.80 -23.06 8.81
CA ARG A 515 22.81 -24.06 9.19
C ARG A 515 22.31 -25.46 8.90
N VAL A 516 23.08 -26.22 8.14
CA VAL A 516 22.82 -27.64 7.84
C VAL A 516 23.77 -28.50 8.68
N TYR A 517 23.24 -29.53 9.37
CA TYR A 517 24.01 -30.40 10.25
C TYR A 517 24.45 -31.67 9.51
N LEU A 518 25.76 -31.86 9.35
CA LEU A 518 26.37 -32.88 8.51
C LEU A 518 26.99 -34.05 9.28
N SER A 519 27.01 -33.99 10.62
CA SER A 519 27.74 -34.97 11.49
C SER A 519 27.40 -36.47 11.30
N LYS A 520 26.35 -36.78 10.55
CA LYS A 520 25.92 -38.18 10.29
C LYS A 520 25.78 -38.46 8.81
N VAL A 521 26.35 -37.63 7.98
CA VAL A 521 26.13 -37.61 6.56
C VAL A 521 27.45 -37.99 5.86
N GLY A 522 27.40 -38.88 4.89
CA GLY A 522 28.57 -39.25 4.11
C GLY A 522 28.86 -38.25 2.98
N LYS A 523 29.82 -38.58 2.13
CA LYS A 523 30.13 -37.79 0.93
C LYS A 523 28.94 -37.75 -0.03
N GLY A 524 28.63 -36.53 -0.53
CA GLY A 524 27.55 -36.37 -1.48
C GLY A 524 27.27 -34.89 -1.79
N THR A 525 26.18 -34.64 -2.50
CA THR A 525 25.70 -33.29 -2.83
C THR A 525 24.50 -32.94 -1.98
N VAL A 526 24.60 -31.85 -1.19
CA VAL A 526 23.50 -31.33 -0.35
C VAL A 526 22.70 -30.35 -1.18
N ARG A 527 21.38 -30.54 -1.21
CA ARG A 527 20.43 -29.61 -1.79
C ARG A 527 19.57 -28.97 -0.72
N VAL A 528 19.46 -27.65 -0.75
CA VAL A 528 18.66 -26.85 0.18
C VAL A 528 17.71 -25.98 -0.60
N TRP A 529 16.43 -25.95 -0.19
CA TRP A 529 15.42 -25.09 -0.81
C TRP A 529 14.32 -24.70 0.16
N TYR A 530 13.59 -23.62 -0.15
CA TYR A 530 12.42 -23.23 0.62
C TYR A 530 11.18 -24.01 0.17
N LYS A 531 10.57 -24.75 1.08
CA LYS A 531 9.34 -25.52 0.86
C LYS A 531 8.19 -24.87 1.63
N PRO A 532 7.07 -24.46 0.97
CA PRO A 532 5.91 -23.93 1.66
C PRO A 532 5.39 -24.90 2.72
N THR A 533 5.16 -24.39 3.93
CA THR A 533 4.68 -25.20 5.06
C THR A 533 3.22 -25.63 4.88
N SER A 534 2.75 -26.58 5.68
CA SER A 534 1.34 -26.99 5.68
C SER A 534 0.40 -25.84 6.04
N MET A 535 0.82 -24.94 6.95
CA MET A 535 0.04 -23.75 7.32
C MET A 535 -0.02 -22.74 6.19
N GLN A 536 1.06 -22.55 5.44
CA GLN A 536 1.09 -21.69 4.26
C GLN A 536 0.18 -22.21 3.16
N ASN A 537 0.19 -23.53 2.90
CA ASN A 537 -0.69 -24.16 1.94
C ASN A 537 -2.17 -24.06 2.36
N LEU A 538 -2.48 -24.30 3.65
CA LEU A 538 -3.82 -24.11 4.20
C LEU A 538 -4.30 -22.65 4.00
N SER A 539 -3.43 -21.66 4.26
CA SER A 539 -3.75 -20.25 4.10
C SER A 539 -4.15 -19.90 2.65
N LEU A 540 -3.49 -20.49 1.67
CA LEU A 540 -3.83 -20.33 0.24
C LEU A 540 -5.19 -20.96 -0.09
N VAL A 541 -5.46 -22.16 0.42
CA VAL A 541 -6.75 -22.84 0.23
C VAL A 541 -7.89 -22.02 0.82
N VAL A 542 -7.73 -21.50 2.05
CA VAL A 542 -8.73 -20.64 2.71
C VAL A 542 -8.96 -19.36 1.89
N THR A 543 -7.90 -18.70 1.44
CA THR A 543 -8.00 -17.48 0.63
C THR A 543 -8.69 -17.76 -0.71
N ALA A 544 -8.28 -18.81 -1.44
CA ALA A 544 -8.89 -19.18 -2.71
C ALA A 544 -10.37 -19.58 -2.55
N GLY A 545 -10.69 -20.41 -1.56
CA GLY A 545 -12.07 -20.79 -1.24
C GLY A 545 -12.95 -19.58 -0.90
N SER A 546 -12.41 -18.62 -0.14
CA SER A 546 -13.11 -17.37 0.19
C SER A 546 -13.35 -16.50 -1.04
N LEU A 547 -12.38 -16.41 -1.98
CA LEU A 547 -12.56 -15.70 -3.25
C LEU A 547 -13.67 -16.31 -4.09
N VAL A 548 -13.69 -17.64 -4.23
CA VAL A 548 -14.74 -18.37 -4.97
C VAL A 548 -16.12 -18.16 -4.32
N ALA A 549 -16.19 -18.25 -2.99
CA ALA A 549 -17.43 -18.00 -2.24
C ALA A 549 -17.94 -16.56 -2.45
N CYS A 550 -17.06 -15.55 -2.37
CA CYS A 550 -17.40 -14.16 -2.65
C CYS A 550 -17.92 -13.99 -4.07
N ALA A 551 -17.21 -14.52 -5.07
CA ALA A 551 -17.62 -14.43 -6.48
C ALA A 551 -18.99 -15.08 -6.70
N GLY A 552 -19.27 -16.23 -6.07
CA GLY A 552 -20.56 -16.91 -6.10
C GLY A 552 -21.70 -16.04 -5.51
N VAL A 553 -21.48 -15.48 -4.32
CA VAL A 553 -22.46 -14.60 -3.65
C VAL A 553 -22.76 -13.36 -4.51
N PHE A 554 -21.70 -12.71 -5.05
CA PHE A 554 -21.88 -11.55 -5.93
C PHE A 554 -22.59 -11.92 -7.23
N GLY A 555 -22.29 -13.07 -7.83
CA GLY A 555 -22.95 -13.59 -9.03
C GLY A 555 -24.45 -13.82 -8.79
N ILE A 556 -24.81 -14.49 -7.70
CA ILE A 556 -26.21 -14.73 -7.31
C ILE A 556 -26.95 -13.40 -7.05
N TYR A 557 -26.32 -12.49 -6.31
CA TYR A 557 -26.90 -11.18 -6.02
C TYR A 557 -27.17 -10.39 -7.32
N TYR A 558 -26.24 -10.38 -8.25
CA TYR A 558 -26.38 -9.67 -9.53
C TYR A 558 -27.46 -10.30 -10.42
N SER A 559 -27.51 -11.62 -10.49
CA SER A 559 -28.55 -12.36 -11.24
C SER A 559 -29.96 -12.10 -10.72
N ARG A 560 -30.15 -12.12 -9.40
CA ARG A 560 -31.43 -11.80 -8.75
C ARG A 560 -31.86 -10.35 -9.00
N LYS A 561 -30.91 -9.41 -8.99
CA LYS A 561 -31.19 -8.01 -9.28
C LYS A 561 -31.59 -7.79 -10.75
N LYS A 562 -30.97 -8.53 -11.68
CA LYS A 562 -31.30 -8.47 -13.12
C LYS A 562 -32.70 -9.04 -13.38
N GLN A 563 -33.08 -10.14 -12.73
CA GLN A 563 -34.40 -10.73 -12.82
C GLN A 563 -35.51 -9.80 -12.28
N LYS A 564 -35.29 -9.16 -11.11
CA LYS A 564 -36.25 -8.15 -10.60
C LYS A 564 -36.42 -6.97 -11.54
N GLY A 565 -35.33 -6.43 -12.09
CA GLY A 565 -35.42 -5.32 -13.07
C GLY A 565 -36.11 -5.72 -14.39
N PHE A 566 -36.04 -6.98 -14.79
CA PHE A 566 -36.74 -7.50 -15.95
C PHE A 566 -38.25 -7.68 -15.69
N ASN A 567 -38.60 -8.17 -14.51
CA ASN A 567 -40.01 -8.33 -14.12
C ASN A 567 -40.72 -6.99 -13.90
N ASP A 568 -40.03 -6.00 -13.31
CA ASP A 568 -40.56 -4.63 -13.15
C ASP A 568 -40.66 -3.88 -14.50
N GLY A 569 -39.87 -4.23 -15.52
CA GLY A 569 -39.91 -3.67 -16.87
C GLY A 569 -40.99 -4.29 -17.78
N ASN A 570 -41.46 -5.49 -17.48
CA ASN A 570 -42.54 -6.16 -18.21
C ASN A 570 -43.94 -5.96 -17.57
N ALA A 571 -44.00 -5.22 -16.45
CA ALA A 571 -45.25 -4.88 -15.76
C ALA A 571 -45.77 -3.46 -16.13
N ILE A 572 -45.16 -2.80 -17.08
CA ILE A 572 -45.59 -1.52 -17.71
C ILE A 572 -45.81 -1.78 -19.20
#